data_01a5bac744bbb62b1778a91f31691e28
#
_entry.id   01a5bac744bbb62b1778a91f31691e28
#
_cell.length_a   1.000
_cell.length_b   1.000
_cell.length_c   1.000
_cell.angle_alpha   90.00
_cell.angle_beta   90.00
_cell.angle_gamma   90.00
#
_symmetry.space_group_name_H-M   'P 1'
#
loop_
_entity.id
_entity.type
_entity.pdbx_description
1 polymer ?
#
loop_
_entity_poly.entity_id
_entity_poly.type
_entity_poly.pdbx_seq_one_letter_code
_entity_poly.pdbx_strand_id
1 'polypeptide(L)'
;MRSKIWASTALAVLAGASGLAQAGTVTVLTSFPKELTSAYQKAFEAKNPGIKIEILNKNTTASIAYIKELPAGQRPDIMWASAPDAFEVLARQQLLQSAPDTKNPQAPAKIGNYPLNDPQGLYYGQALAGYGMMWNTRYLQAHKLAAPKEWADLARPEYFGHVAISSPSRSGTTQLTVETILQGEGWDKGWTQLLQIMGNAAAVTDRSFAVPDGVNNGQYGVGIVIDFFGLAGKYSGFPVDFAYPSMTAVVPANIALVAGGKNTDEAKKFMAFTMSTEGQQLLFDPKISRLPILPYNTLKAPANYPNPQEVAKRAKVQFDADLSEARYQVVTSMFDQMVTFRLKELQAATKAIHAADKKLRDKPNAKGTELLNQARSLAYTSLVGEANVKDNEFLEVFRKNRRDVAVSKQLTGLEEMWSSKARENYERAAKLAEQAASL
;
A
#
# COMPACT_ATOMS: atom_id res chain seq x y z
N MET A 1 -9.02 96.48 -2.08
CA MET A 1 -8.98 96.10 -0.69
C MET A 1 -8.86 94.60 -0.55
N ARG A 2 -7.80 94.18 0.01
CA ARG A 2 -7.25 92.89 0.38
C ARG A 2 -8.09 91.64 0.12
N SER A 3 -7.66 90.87 -0.89
CA SER A 3 -7.99 89.46 -1.15
C SER A 3 -7.10 88.55 -0.28
N LYS A 4 -7.71 87.59 0.42
CA LYS A 4 -7.00 86.56 1.16
C LYS A 4 -7.03 85.31 0.32
N ILE A 5 -5.82 84.85 -0.12
CA ILE A 5 -5.61 83.61 -0.77
C ILE A 5 -5.49 82.51 0.30
N TRP A 6 -6.31 81.46 0.22
CA TRP A 6 -6.17 80.27 1.02
C TRP A 6 -5.45 79.20 0.18
N ALA A 7 -4.28 78.81 0.59
CA ALA A 7 -3.55 77.66 0.05
C ALA A 7 -4.07 76.39 0.71
N SER A 8 -4.72 75.52 -0.08
CA SER A 8 -5.12 74.19 0.34
C SER A 8 -3.97 73.20 0.04
N THR A 9 -3.33 72.73 1.10
CA THR A 9 -2.31 71.68 1.02
C THR A 9 -3.04 70.32 0.89
N ALA A 10 -2.98 69.72 -0.28
CA ALA A 10 -3.47 68.38 -0.54
C ALA A 10 -2.45 67.35 0.02
N LEU A 11 -2.81 66.64 1.08
CA LEU A 11 -2.04 65.54 1.63
C LEU A 11 -2.35 64.27 0.80
N ALA A 12 -1.45 63.86 -0.06
CA ALA A 12 -1.53 62.62 -0.82
C ALA A 12 -1.27 61.44 0.13
N VAL A 13 -2.31 60.72 0.56
CA VAL A 13 -2.22 59.43 1.24
C VAL A 13 -1.90 58.38 0.20
N LEU A 14 -0.61 57.95 0.15
CA LEU A 14 -0.21 56.72 -0.52
C LEU A 14 -0.78 55.53 0.24
N ALA A 15 -1.96 55.07 -0.18
CA ALA A 15 -2.49 53.77 0.22
C ALA A 15 -1.61 52.70 -0.46
N GLY A 16 -0.63 52.19 0.29
CA GLY A 16 0.07 50.97 -0.08
C GLY A 16 -0.93 49.85 -0.21
N ALA A 17 -1.34 49.51 -1.41
CA ALA A 17 -2.03 48.25 -1.70
C ALA A 17 -1.08 47.13 -1.40
N SER A 18 -1.07 46.65 -0.16
CA SER A 18 -0.58 45.31 0.17
C SER A 18 -1.47 44.36 -0.58
N GLY A 19 -1.03 43.94 -1.78
CA GLY A 19 -1.69 42.87 -2.49
C GLY A 19 -1.75 41.66 -1.55
N LEU A 20 -2.95 41.41 -1.03
CA LEU A 20 -3.24 40.13 -0.42
C LEU A 20 -2.94 39.08 -1.53
N ALA A 21 -1.77 38.47 -1.44
CA ALA A 21 -1.45 37.33 -2.27
C ALA A 21 -2.61 36.35 -2.06
N GLN A 22 -3.37 36.11 -3.11
CA GLN A 22 -4.49 35.18 -3.06
C GLN A 22 -3.93 33.85 -2.61
N ALA A 23 -4.37 33.39 -1.43
CA ALA A 23 -3.89 32.13 -0.86
C ALA A 23 -4.17 31.00 -1.84
N GLY A 24 -3.11 30.39 -2.37
CA GLY A 24 -3.23 29.20 -3.23
C GLY A 24 -3.69 28.01 -2.38
N THR A 25 -4.63 27.23 -2.88
CA THR A 25 -5.05 26.00 -2.22
C THR A 25 -4.49 24.81 -2.99
N VAL A 26 -3.53 24.11 -2.41
CA VAL A 26 -2.93 22.89 -2.99
C VAL A 26 -3.77 21.69 -2.61
N THR A 27 -4.31 21.00 -3.59
CA THR A 27 -5.06 19.76 -3.38
C THR A 27 -4.11 18.57 -3.42
N VAL A 28 -3.99 17.88 -2.29
CA VAL A 28 -3.14 16.68 -2.13
C VAL A 28 -4.02 15.44 -2.10
N LEU A 29 -3.95 14.65 -3.15
CA LEU A 29 -4.61 13.35 -3.24
C LEU A 29 -3.73 12.28 -2.59
N THR A 30 -4.25 11.60 -1.59
CA THR A 30 -3.46 10.65 -0.81
C THR A 30 -4.29 9.53 -0.21
N SER A 31 -3.66 8.38 0.00
CA SER A 31 -4.22 7.25 0.75
C SER A 31 -3.75 7.21 2.22
N PHE A 32 -2.93 8.17 2.65
CA PHE A 32 -2.35 8.18 3.97
C PHE A 32 -3.35 8.53 5.09
N PRO A 33 -3.12 8.01 6.31
CA PRO A 33 -3.97 8.31 7.45
C PRO A 33 -3.86 9.78 7.87
N LYS A 34 -4.90 10.24 8.59
CA LYS A 34 -5.07 11.64 8.99
C LYS A 34 -3.92 12.14 9.89
N GLU A 35 -3.38 11.28 10.73
CA GLU A 35 -2.28 11.60 11.65
C GLU A 35 -1.08 12.17 10.88
N LEU A 36 -0.69 11.51 9.78
CA LEU A 36 0.38 11.98 8.93
C LEU A 36 0.01 13.25 8.19
N THR A 37 -1.11 13.24 7.48
CA THR A 37 -1.48 14.37 6.60
C THR A 37 -1.70 15.65 7.39
N SER A 38 -2.34 15.57 8.58
CA SER A 38 -2.56 16.74 9.45
C SER A 38 -1.27 17.30 10.04
N ALA A 39 -0.30 16.45 10.38
CA ALA A 39 1.00 16.90 10.88
C ALA A 39 1.75 17.72 9.82
N TYR A 40 1.81 17.20 8.59
CA TYR A 40 2.46 17.92 7.48
C TYR A 40 1.71 19.19 7.07
N GLN A 41 0.39 19.14 6.97
CA GLN A 41 -0.45 20.29 6.69
C GLN A 41 -0.20 21.41 7.70
N LYS A 42 -0.30 21.10 9.00
CA LYS A 42 -0.10 22.08 10.08
C LYS A 42 1.32 22.68 10.04
N ALA A 43 2.35 21.85 9.91
CA ALA A 43 3.73 22.32 9.91
C ALA A 43 4.05 23.16 8.67
N PHE A 44 3.54 22.79 7.51
CA PHE A 44 3.74 23.54 6.27
C PHE A 44 3.00 24.88 6.27
N GLU A 45 1.71 24.88 6.62
CA GLU A 45 0.88 26.10 6.65
C GLU A 45 1.38 27.13 7.65
N ALA A 46 1.95 26.69 8.78
CA ALA A 46 2.55 27.58 9.77
C ALA A 46 3.73 28.40 9.19
N LYS A 47 4.46 27.85 8.24
CA LYS A 47 5.60 28.51 7.56
C LYS A 47 5.19 29.22 6.27
N ASN A 48 4.09 28.86 5.69
CA ASN A 48 3.59 29.39 4.43
C ASN A 48 2.16 29.91 4.59
N PRO A 49 1.93 31.00 5.37
CA PRO A 49 0.58 31.44 5.76
C PRO A 49 -0.32 31.83 4.58
N GLY A 50 0.27 32.03 3.39
CA GLY A 50 -0.46 32.30 2.14
C GLY A 50 -0.81 31.06 1.33
N ILE A 51 -0.50 29.84 1.82
CA ILE A 51 -0.79 28.58 1.12
C ILE A 51 -1.61 27.67 2.03
N LYS A 52 -2.69 27.12 1.49
CA LYS A 52 -3.54 26.14 2.16
C LYS A 52 -3.36 24.77 1.53
N ILE A 53 -3.38 23.74 2.34
CA ILE A 53 -3.34 22.35 1.90
C ILE A 53 -4.72 21.73 2.10
N GLU A 54 -5.30 21.25 1.04
CA GLU A 54 -6.54 20.48 1.04
C GLU A 54 -6.23 19.00 0.83
N ILE A 55 -6.61 18.16 1.79
CA ILE A 55 -6.37 16.71 1.71
C ILE A 55 -7.59 16.01 1.14
N LEU A 56 -7.41 15.39 -0.02
CA LEU A 56 -8.39 14.52 -0.64
C LEU A 56 -7.99 13.05 -0.41
N ASN A 57 -8.63 12.40 0.57
CA ASN A 57 -8.29 11.04 0.93
C ASN A 57 -9.09 10.01 0.10
N LYS A 58 -8.37 9.22 -0.68
CA LYS A 58 -8.89 8.08 -1.46
C LYS A 58 -7.91 6.91 -1.36
N ASN A 59 -8.39 5.68 -1.53
CA ASN A 59 -7.48 4.55 -1.72
C ASN A 59 -6.68 4.72 -3.02
N THR A 60 -5.54 4.01 -3.14
CA THR A 60 -4.60 4.21 -4.25
C THR A 60 -5.23 3.93 -5.62
N THR A 61 -5.99 2.84 -5.75
CA THR A 61 -6.66 2.49 -7.01
C THR A 61 -7.70 3.54 -7.42
N ALA A 62 -8.51 4.00 -6.45
CA ALA A 62 -9.46 5.09 -6.69
C ALA A 62 -8.77 6.42 -7.00
N SER A 63 -7.57 6.65 -6.46
CA SER A 63 -6.77 7.85 -6.77
C SER A 63 -6.27 7.84 -8.21
N ILE A 64 -5.77 6.70 -8.69
CA ILE A 64 -5.37 6.53 -10.09
C ILE A 64 -6.56 6.81 -11.02
N ALA A 65 -7.70 6.18 -10.75
CA ALA A 65 -8.91 6.38 -11.56
C ALA A 65 -9.36 7.85 -11.54
N TYR A 66 -9.34 8.50 -10.38
CA TYR A 66 -9.73 9.90 -10.22
C TYR A 66 -8.87 10.86 -11.05
N ILE A 67 -7.54 10.69 -11.03
CA ILE A 67 -6.63 11.50 -11.84
C ILE A 67 -6.87 11.26 -13.34
N LYS A 68 -7.05 10.00 -13.75
CA LYS A 68 -7.29 9.63 -15.16
C LYS A 68 -8.57 10.22 -15.71
N GLU A 69 -9.60 10.28 -14.90
CA GLU A 69 -10.95 10.67 -15.31
C GLU A 69 -11.14 12.18 -15.39
N LEU A 70 -10.37 12.95 -14.64
CA LEU A 70 -10.48 14.39 -14.62
C LEU A 70 -9.73 15.04 -15.79
N PRO A 71 -10.33 16.05 -16.45
CA PRO A 71 -9.63 16.86 -17.43
C PRO A 71 -8.52 17.70 -16.75
N ALA A 72 -7.53 18.10 -17.54
CA ALA A 72 -6.52 19.08 -17.11
C ALA A 72 -7.22 20.35 -16.55
N GLY A 73 -6.65 20.91 -15.47
CA GLY A 73 -7.25 22.04 -14.76
C GLY A 73 -8.31 21.68 -13.73
N GLN A 74 -8.69 20.40 -13.60
CA GLN A 74 -9.57 19.90 -12.54
C GLN A 74 -8.91 18.80 -11.69
N ARG A 75 -7.70 18.37 -12.07
CA ARG A 75 -6.94 17.37 -11.34
C ARG A 75 -6.40 17.92 -10.03
N PRO A 76 -6.16 17.06 -9.02
CA PRO A 76 -5.41 17.45 -7.82
C PRO A 76 -4.01 17.92 -8.22
N ASP A 77 -3.36 18.70 -7.35
CA ASP A 77 -2.01 19.20 -7.64
C ASP A 77 -0.94 18.16 -7.33
N ILE A 78 -1.15 17.35 -6.30
CA ILE A 78 -0.18 16.35 -5.82
C ILE A 78 -0.85 14.98 -5.68
N MET A 79 -0.12 13.92 -6.05
CA MET A 79 -0.34 12.54 -5.62
C MET A 79 0.72 12.16 -4.59
N TRP A 80 0.29 11.58 -3.44
CA TRP A 80 1.19 11.18 -2.35
C TRP A 80 0.75 9.85 -1.75
N ALA A 81 1.53 8.77 -1.96
CA ALA A 81 1.15 7.41 -1.55
C ALA A 81 2.35 6.47 -1.39
N SER A 82 2.17 5.40 -0.62
CA SER A 82 3.13 4.28 -0.54
C SER A 82 2.80 3.21 -1.58
N ALA A 83 3.04 3.52 -2.84
CA ALA A 83 2.73 2.64 -3.97
C ALA A 83 3.53 3.05 -5.22
N PRO A 84 4.85 2.78 -5.29
CA PRO A 84 5.68 3.19 -6.43
C PRO A 84 5.15 2.70 -7.77
N ASP A 85 4.59 1.50 -7.85
CA ASP A 85 3.93 0.96 -9.05
C ASP A 85 2.73 1.81 -9.51
N ALA A 86 1.97 2.41 -8.59
CA ALA A 86 0.90 3.34 -8.94
C ALA A 86 1.43 4.63 -9.61
N PHE A 87 2.63 5.07 -9.23
CA PHE A 87 3.29 6.20 -9.87
C PHE A 87 3.80 5.82 -11.27
N GLU A 88 4.26 4.58 -11.47
CA GLU A 88 4.58 4.07 -12.82
C GLU A 88 3.34 4.06 -13.72
N VAL A 89 2.18 3.62 -13.22
CA VAL A 89 0.90 3.68 -13.95
C VAL A 89 0.60 5.11 -14.41
N LEU A 90 0.76 6.09 -13.53
CA LEU A 90 0.49 7.50 -13.83
C LEU A 90 1.53 8.10 -14.77
N ALA A 91 2.82 7.76 -14.58
CA ALA A 91 3.93 8.23 -15.42
C ALA A 91 3.80 7.76 -16.87
N ARG A 92 3.53 6.46 -17.09
CA ARG A 92 3.30 5.88 -18.44
C ARG A 92 2.12 6.51 -19.17
N GLN A 93 1.13 7.01 -18.44
CA GLN A 93 -0.02 7.70 -19.00
C GLN A 93 0.15 9.22 -19.11
N GLN A 94 1.38 9.73 -18.88
CA GLN A 94 1.72 11.15 -18.94
C GLN A 94 0.84 12.03 -18.01
N LEU A 95 0.49 11.48 -16.86
CA LEU A 95 -0.35 12.14 -15.85
C LEU A 95 0.46 12.80 -14.72
N LEU A 96 1.78 12.68 -14.77
CA LEU A 96 2.71 13.34 -13.85
C LEU A 96 3.54 14.40 -14.56
N GLN A 97 3.99 15.39 -13.80
CA GLN A 97 4.84 16.50 -14.28
C GLN A 97 6.17 16.47 -13.53
N SER A 98 7.27 16.67 -14.27
CA SER A 98 8.62 16.73 -13.70
C SER A 98 8.79 17.94 -12.77
N ALA A 99 9.42 17.73 -11.61
CA ALA A 99 9.67 18.73 -10.59
C ALA A 99 11.06 18.55 -9.92
N PRO A 100 12.17 18.59 -10.68
CA PRO A 100 13.52 18.26 -10.20
C PRO A 100 14.03 19.21 -9.10
N ASP A 101 13.52 20.40 -9.04
CA ASP A 101 13.80 21.44 -8.06
C ASP A 101 13.26 21.13 -6.65
N THR A 102 12.39 20.14 -6.52
CA THR A 102 11.83 19.71 -5.23
C THR A 102 12.70 18.68 -4.50
N LYS A 103 13.62 18.03 -5.20
CA LYS A 103 14.48 16.98 -4.68
C LYS A 103 15.41 17.48 -3.57
N ASN A 104 15.50 16.75 -2.44
CA ASN A 104 16.51 17.03 -1.43
C ASN A 104 17.87 16.45 -1.86
N PRO A 105 18.93 17.27 -2.00
CA PRO A 105 20.24 16.80 -2.42
C PRO A 105 20.95 15.90 -1.40
N GLN A 106 20.53 15.90 -0.14
CA GLN A 106 21.09 15.05 0.91
C GLN A 106 20.48 13.63 0.91
N ALA A 107 19.38 13.42 0.17
CA ALA A 107 18.78 12.10 0.04
C ALA A 107 19.67 11.18 -0.83
N PRO A 108 19.87 9.91 -0.45
CA PRO A 108 20.64 8.97 -1.25
C PRO A 108 19.95 8.69 -2.59
N ALA A 109 20.73 8.29 -3.59
CA ALA A 109 20.17 7.94 -4.89
C ALA A 109 19.35 6.63 -4.86
N LYS A 110 19.67 5.73 -3.92
CA LYS A 110 19.07 4.39 -3.80
C LYS A 110 18.90 3.99 -2.34
N ILE A 111 17.92 3.10 -2.12
CA ILE A 111 17.81 2.30 -0.90
C ILE A 111 18.04 0.83 -1.26
N GLY A 112 19.10 0.21 -0.72
CA GLY A 112 19.58 -1.04 -1.27
C GLY A 112 19.89 -0.88 -2.78
N ASN A 113 19.23 -1.67 -3.63
CA ASN A 113 19.33 -1.56 -5.08
C ASN A 113 18.19 -0.75 -5.71
N TYR A 114 17.20 -0.35 -4.93
CA TYR A 114 16.01 0.34 -5.44
C TYR A 114 16.27 1.85 -5.60
N PRO A 115 15.99 2.46 -6.79
CA PRO A 115 16.11 3.89 -7.00
C PRO A 115 15.13 4.66 -6.10
N LEU A 116 15.61 5.71 -5.43
CA LEU A 116 14.76 6.52 -4.56
C LEU A 116 13.80 7.42 -5.35
N ASN A 117 14.26 7.90 -6.52
CA ASN A 117 13.50 8.83 -7.34
C ASN A 117 13.42 8.31 -8.78
N ASP A 118 12.36 8.71 -9.48
CA ASP A 118 12.24 8.48 -10.91
C ASP A 118 13.37 9.16 -11.69
N PRO A 119 14.01 8.48 -12.66
CA PRO A 119 15.09 9.08 -13.47
C PRO A 119 14.67 10.31 -14.27
N GLN A 120 13.40 10.40 -14.68
CA GLN A 120 12.85 11.54 -15.42
C GLN A 120 12.35 12.66 -14.51
N GLY A 121 12.39 12.45 -13.19
CA GLY A 121 11.95 13.41 -12.19
C GLY A 121 10.44 13.58 -12.11
N LEU A 122 9.68 12.54 -12.44
CA LEU A 122 8.22 12.55 -12.39
C LEU A 122 7.67 12.27 -11.00
N TYR A 123 8.40 11.52 -10.15
CA TYR A 123 8.06 11.30 -8.76
C TYR A 123 9.31 11.09 -7.90
N TYR A 124 9.16 11.31 -6.60
CA TYR A 124 10.27 11.32 -5.64
C TYR A 124 9.94 10.51 -4.41
N GLY A 125 10.92 9.78 -3.87
CA GLY A 125 10.80 9.14 -2.58
C GLY A 125 10.69 10.18 -1.47
N GLN A 126 9.67 10.03 -0.63
CA GLN A 126 9.41 10.92 0.50
C GLN A 126 9.63 10.23 1.84
N ALA A 127 9.36 8.95 1.93
CA ALA A 127 9.64 8.08 3.05
C ALA A 127 10.01 6.69 2.52
N LEU A 128 10.53 5.83 3.37
CA LEU A 128 10.82 4.44 3.04
C LEU A 128 9.87 3.53 3.80
N ALA A 129 9.58 2.38 3.23
CA ALA A 129 8.71 1.40 3.84
C ALA A 129 9.10 -0.02 3.42
N GLY A 130 8.89 -0.96 4.33
CA GLY A 130 8.92 -2.39 4.07
C GLY A 130 7.59 -3.03 4.49
N TYR A 131 7.41 -4.28 4.12
CA TYR A 131 6.18 -5.03 4.38
C TYR A 131 6.45 -6.15 5.36
N GLY A 132 5.49 -6.42 6.22
CA GLY A 132 5.67 -7.45 7.24
C GLY A 132 4.41 -7.76 8.01
N MET A 133 4.63 -8.29 9.19
CA MET A 133 3.58 -8.76 10.07
C MET A 133 3.64 -8.00 11.39
N MET A 134 2.53 -7.39 11.77
CA MET A 134 2.33 -6.91 13.12
C MET A 134 1.45 -7.89 13.90
N TRP A 135 1.62 -7.96 15.19
CA TRP A 135 0.79 -8.80 16.04
C TRP A 135 0.53 -8.15 17.39
N ASN A 136 -0.62 -8.49 17.99
CA ASN A 136 -0.93 -8.10 19.35
C ASN A 136 -0.34 -9.13 20.33
N THR A 137 0.60 -8.70 21.17
CA THR A 137 1.35 -9.58 22.08
C THR A 137 0.45 -10.25 23.13
N ARG A 138 -0.57 -9.53 23.63
CA ARG A 138 -1.54 -10.06 24.59
C ARG A 138 -2.45 -11.09 23.94
N TYR A 139 -2.89 -10.79 22.69
CA TYR A 139 -3.70 -11.72 21.91
C TYR A 139 -2.95 -13.04 21.66
N LEU A 140 -1.71 -12.97 21.17
CA LEU A 140 -0.90 -14.17 20.92
C LEU A 140 -0.69 -14.99 22.20
N GLN A 141 -0.43 -14.33 23.33
CA GLN A 141 -0.30 -15.02 24.63
C GLN A 141 -1.61 -15.74 25.03
N ALA A 142 -2.75 -15.06 24.91
CA ALA A 142 -4.05 -15.63 25.26
C ALA A 142 -4.42 -16.83 24.38
N HIS A 143 -4.06 -16.80 23.09
CA HIS A 143 -4.32 -17.89 22.15
C HIS A 143 -3.18 -18.90 22.01
N LYS A 144 -2.09 -18.75 22.80
CA LYS A 144 -0.90 -19.62 22.78
C LYS A 144 -0.25 -19.69 21.39
N LEU A 145 -0.22 -18.56 20.67
CA LEU A 145 0.39 -18.45 19.37
C LEU A 145 1.82 -17.92 19.49
N ALA A 146 2.73 -18.48 18.70
CA ALA A 146 4.09 -17.92 18.55
C ALA A 146 4.02 -16.61 17.74
N ALA A 147 4.98 -15.72 17.95
CA ALA A 147 5.14 -14.56 17.09
C ALA A 147 5.62 -14.99 15.68
N PRO A 148 4.97 -14.55 14.58
CA PRO A 148 5.39 -14.93 13.24
C PRO A 148 6.70 -14.25 12.86
N LYS A 149 7.53 -14.93 12.06
CA LYS A 149 8.82 -14.41 11.57
C LYS A 149 8.88 -14.36 10.05
N GLU A 150 8.25 -15.32 9.39
CA GLU A 150 8.21 -15.45 7.93
C GLU A 150 6.77 -15.55 7.43
N TRP A 151 6.54 -15.21 6.16
CA TRP A 151 5.21 -15.32 5.56
C TRP A 151 4.61 -16.72 5.71
N ALA A 152 5.43 -17.77 5.52
CA ALA A 152 5.01 -19.15 5.62
C ALA A 152 4.48 -19.54 7.01
N ASP A 153 4.87 -18.82 8.07
CA ASP A 153 4.33 -19.07 9.41
C ASP A 153 2.82 -18.87 9.46
N LEU A 154 2.31 -17.87 8.73
CA LEU A 154 0.90 -17.54 8.70
C LEU A 154 0.02 -18.59 7.99
N ALA A 155 0.64 -19.48 7.22
CA ALA A 155 -0.04 -20.60 6.56
C ALA A 155 -0.26 -21.81 7.50
N ARG A 156 0.37 -21.81 8.68
CA ARG A 156 0.22 -22.93 9.66
C ARG A 156 -1.16 -22.98 10.27
N PRO A 157 -1.66 -24.17 10.62
CA PRO A 157 -3.00 -24.38 11.20
C PRO A 157 -3.29 -23.54 12.44
N GLU A 158 -2.27 -23.24 13.25
CA GLU A 158 -2.38 -22.48 14.50
C GLU A 158 -2.89 -21.05 14.25
N TYR A 159 -2.62 -20.49 13.07
CA TYR A 159 -3.04 -19.13 12.70
C TYR A 159 -4.43 -19.06 12.06
N PHE A 160 -5.14 -20.18 11.93
CA PHE A 160 -6.48 -20.20 11.35
C PHE A 160 -7.45 -19.30 12.12
N GLY A 161 -8.01 -18.30 11.44
CA GLY A 161 -8.94 -17.33 12.01
C GLY A 161 -8.27 -16.18 12.79
N HIS A 162 -6.93 -16.02 12.72
CA HIS A 162 -6.20 -15.00 13.48
C HIS A 162 -5.52 -13.93 12.64
N VAL A 163 -5.49 -14.08 11.31
CA VAL A 163 -4.79 -13.20 10.38
C VAL A 163 -5.73 -12.20 9.71
N ALA A 164 -5.33 -10.94 9.57
CA ALA A 164 -6.07 -9.93 8.81
C ALA A 164 -5.19 -9.28 7.76
N ILE A 165 -5.78 -8.92 6.63
CA ILE A 165 -5.17 -8.19 5.52
C ILE A 165 -6.22 -7.29 4.87
N SER A 166 -5.82 -6.31 4.06
CA SER A 166 -6.72 -5.63 3.11
C SER A 166 -6.62 -6.26 1.71
N SER A 167 -7.45 -5.83 0.76
CA SER A 167 -7.34 -6.25 -0.64
C SER A 167 -6.39 -5.34 -1.43
N PRO A 168 -5.63 -5.88 -2.40
CA PRO A 168 -4.87 -5.08 -3.37
C PRO A 168 -5.70 -4.04 -4.11
N SER A 169 -6.93 -4.36 -4.48
CA SER A 169 -7.85 -3.43 -5.16
C SER A 169 -8.26 -2.22 -4.31
N ARG A 170 -8.10 -2.32 -3.00
CA ARG A 170 -8.49 -1.30 -2.01
C ARG A 170 -7.30 -0.57 -1.40
N SER A 171 -6.09 -1.10 -1.58
CA SER A 171 -4.88 -0.61 -0.92
C SER A 171 -3.64 -0.84 -1.77
N GLY A 172 -2.98 0.24 -2.18
CA GLY A 172 -1.69 0.15 -2.86
C GLY A 172 -0.61 -0.49 -2.01
N THR A 173 -0.64 -0.34 -0.68
CA THR A 173 0.29 -1.03 0.22
C THR A 173 0.07 -2.53 0.23
N THR A 174 -1.18 -2.98 0.15
CA THR A 174 -1.49 -4.41 0.02
C THR A 174 -1.09 -4.94 -1.35
N GLN A 175 -1.29 -4.17 -2.42
CA GLN A 175 -0.79 -4.52 -3.76
C GLN A 175 0.71 -4.79 -3.72
N LEU A 176 1.49 -3.86 -3.14
CA LEU A 176 2.94 -4.01 -3.01
C LEU A 176 3.34 -5.19 -2.13
N THR A 177 2.59 -5.47 -1.07
CA THR A 177 2.84 -6.65 -0.21
C THR A 177 2.64 -7.94 -0.99
N VAL A 178 1.54 -8.05 -1.71
CA VAL A 178 1.24 -9.21 -2.57
C VAL A 178 2.30 -9.35 -3.67
N GLU A 179 2.63 -8.26 -4.37
CA GLU A 179 3.68 -8.26 -5.38
C GLU A 179 5.06 -8.62 -4.81
N THR A 180 5.40 -8.17 -3.62
CA THR A 180 6.65 -8.54 -2.95
C THR A 180 6.73 -10.05 -2.72
N ILE A 181 5.64 -10.69 -2.30
CA ILE A 181 5.57 -12.16 -2.16
C ILE A 181 5.68 -12.84 -3.52
N LEU A 182 4.94 -12.37 -4.53
CA LEU A 182 4.97 -12.94 -5.89
C LEU A 182 6.33 -12.80 -6.57
N GLN A 183 7.03 -11.69 -6.37
CA GLN A 183 8.37 -11.46 -6.92
C GLN A 183 9.44 -12.26 -6.17
N GLY A 184 9.29 -12.42 -4.86
CA GLY A 184 10.24 -13.16 -4.03
C GLY A 184 10.16 -14.68 -4.21
N GLU A 185 8.96 -15.24 -4.27
CA GLU A 185 8.72 -16.68 -4.36
C GLU A 185 8.51 -17.18 -5.80
N GLY A 186 8.27 -16.27 -6.76
CA GLY A 186 7.77 -16.57 -8.09
C GLY A 186 6.25 -16.66 -8.14
N TRP A 187 5.68 -16.56 -9.35
CA TRP A 187 4.22 -16.42 -9.53
C TRP A 187 3.43 -17.57 -8.91
N ASP A 188 3.70 -18.80 -9.30
CA ASP A 188 2.88 -19.96 -8.90
C ASP A 188 3.06 -20.28 -7.41
N LYS A 189 4.29 -20.27 -6.90
CA LYS A 189 4.58 -20.51 -5.48
C LYS A 189 4.06 -19.37 -4.60
N GLY A 190 4.23 -18.12 -5.05
CA GLY A 190 3.73 -16.95 -4.36
C GLY A 190 2.22 -16.97 -4.20
N TRP A 191 1.48 -17.32 -5.24
CA TRP A 191 0.02 -17.49 -5.16
C TRP A 191 -0.37 -18.66 -4.25
N THR A 192 0.34 -19.79 -4.34
CA THR A 192 0.11 -20.91 -3.40
C THR A 192 0.26 -20.46 -1.95
N GLN A 193 1.34 -19.75 -1.62
CA GLN A 193 1.57 -19.24 -0.28
C GLN A 193 0.50 -18.22 0.14
N LEU A 194 0.15 -17.28 -0.74
CA LEU A 194 -0.92 -16.30 -0.48
C LEU A 194 -2.25 -16.99 -0.19
N LEU A 195 -2.67 -17.97 -0.99
CA LEU A 195 -3.93 -18.68 -0.79
C LEU A 195 -3.95 -19.49 0.51
N GLN A 196 -2.82 -20.09 0.89
CA GLN A 196 -2.68 -20.77 2.19
C GLN A 196 -2.82 -19.79 3.36
N ILE A 197 -2.15 -18.63 3.28
CA ILE A 197 -2.27 -17.57 4.31
C ILE A 197 -3.70 -17.03 4.36
N MET A 198 -4.30 -16.76 3.21
CA MET A 198 -5.67 -16.22 3.14
C MET A 198 -6.73 -17.23 3.57
N GLY A 199 -6.47 -18.51 3.41
CA GLY A 199 -7.31 -19.57 4.00
C GLY A 199 -7.35 -19.49 5.53
N ASN A 200 -6.31 -18.98 6.16
CA ASN A 200 -6.24 -18.72 7.60
C ASN A 200 -6.73 -17.32 8.00
N ALA A 201 -7.08 -16.45 7.04
CA ALA A 201 -7.48 -15.09 7.37
C ALA A 201 -8.80 -15.04 8.13
N ALA A 202 -8.87 -14.19 9.15
CA ALA A 202 -10.12 -13.83 9.82
C ALA A 202 -10.91 -12.81 8.98
N ALA A 203 -10.22 -11.92 8.29
CA ALA A 203 -10.84 -10.85 7.52
C ALA A 203 -9.96 -10.31 6.40
N VAL A 204 -10.62 -9.84 5.33
CA VAL A 204 -10.07 -8.93 4.32
C VAL A 204 -10.77 -7.58 4.49
N THR A 205 -10.05 -6.56 4.96
CA THR A 205 -10.63 -5.25 5.32
C THR A 205 -10.81 -4.35 4.11
N ASP A 206 -11.67 -3.33 4.23
CA ASP A 206 -11.93 -2.36 3.17
C ASP A 206 -10.80 -1.33 2.97
N ARG A 207 -10.00 -1.09 4.00
CA ARG A 207 -8.86 -0.15 3.98
C ARG A 207 -7.68 -0.75 4.73
N SER A 208 -6.46 -0.44 4.27
CA SER A 208 -5.24 -0.95 4.89
C SER A 208 -5.09 -0.57 6.36
N PHE A 209 -5.55 0.61 6.79
CA PHE A 209 -5.44 1.06 8.18
C PHE A 209 -6.46 0.38 9.12
N ALA A 210 -7.52 -0.27 8.61
CA ALA A 210 -8.42 -1.06 9.44
C ALA A 210 -7.76 -2.34 9.98
N VAL A 211 -6.70 -2.82 9.32
CA VAL A 211 -5.92 -3.98 9.78
C VAL A 211 -5.18 -3.65 11.09
N PRO A 212 -4.30 -2.62 11.14
CA PRO A 212 -3.59 -2.27 12.37
C PRO A 212 -4.55 -1.84 13.49
N ASP A 213 -5.65 -1.16 13.18
CA ASP A 213 -6.66 -0.80 14.18
C ASP A 213 -7.23 -2.05 14.86
N GLY A 214 -7.59 -3.06 14.08
CA GLY A 214 -8.08 -4.34 14.59
C GLY A 214 -7.03 -5.11 15.41
N VAL A 215 -5.76 -5.07 15.00
CA VAL A 215 -4.67 -5.70 15.76
C VAL A 215 -4.38 -4.92 17.06
N ASN A 216 -4.32 -3.61 17.02
CA ASN A 216 -4.11 -2.77 18.20
C ASN A 216 -5.17 -3.04 19.28
N ASN A 217 -6.43 -3.22 18.86
CA ASN A 217 -7.57 -3.45 19.74
C ASN A 217 -7.80 -4.93 20.10
N GLY A 218 -6.99 -5.87 19.57
CA GLY A 218 -7.13 -7.29 19.82
C GLY A 218 -8.31 -7.95 19.13
N GLN A 219 -8.85 -7.36 18.07
CA GLN A 219 -9.85 -7.99 17.19
C GLN A 219 -9.21 -9.07 16.33
N TYR A 220 -7.98 -8.84 15.88
CA TYR A 220 -7.15 -9.79 15.15
C TYR A 220 -5.85 -10.03 15.90
N GLY A 221 -5.32 -11.25 15.78
CA GLY A 221 -4.04 -11.61 16.38
C GLY A 221 -2.86 -11.05 15.61
N VAL A 222 -2.91 -11.19 14.29
CA VAL A 222 -1.83 -10.81 13.35
C VAL A 222 -2.41 -10.01 12.20
N GLY A 223 -1.70 -8.97 11.78
CA GLY A 223 -2.01 -8.17 10.59
C GLY A 223 -0.85 -8.19 9.60
N ILE A 224 -1.15 -8.42 8.32
CA ILE A 224 -0.21 -8.20 7.23
C ILE A 224 -0.30 -6.73 6.86
N VAL A 225 0.79 -5.98 7.09
CA VAL A 225 0.79 -4.51 6.99
C VAL A 225 2.11 -3.98 6.44
N ILE A 226 2.07 -2.73 6.00
CA ILE A 226 3.27 -1.92 5.82
C ILE A 226 3.84 -1.54 7.19
N ASP A 227 5.14 -1.44 7.30
CA ASP A 227 5.91 -1.31 8.56
C ASP A 227 5.45 -0.15 9.46
N PHE A 228 5.16 1.02 8.90
CA PHE A 228 4.79 2.18 9.71
C PHE A 228 3.50 1.97 10.53
N PHE A 229 2.62 1.09 10.14
CA PHE A 229 1.45 0.73 10.96
C PHE A 229 1.84 -0.06 12.20
N GLY A 230 2.71 -1.05 12.04
CA GLY A 230 3.23 -1.81 13.17
C GLY A 230 4.09 -0.95 14.11
N LEU A 231 4.95 -0.11 13.53
CA LEU A 231 5.81 0.81 14.26
C LEU A 231 5.00 1.87 15.00
N ALA A 232 3.99 2.48 14.36
CA ALA A 232 3.11 3.47 14.99
C ALA A 232 2.35 2.86 16.17
N GLY A 233 1.82 1.65 16.03
CA GLY A 233 1.19 0.93 17.13
C GLY A 233 2.14 0.73 18.30
N LYS A 234 3.35 0.21 18.03
CA LYS A 234 4.39 -0.04 19.02
C LYS A 234 4.83 1.24 19.75
N TYR A 235 5.20 2.29 19.00
CA TYR A 235 5.69 3.54 19.60
C TYR A 235 4.58 4.40 20.23
N SER A 236 3.31 4.17 19.88
CA SER A 236 2.16 4.77 20.57
C SER A 236 1.74 4.01 21.83
N GLY A 237 2.43 2.93 22.19
CA GLY A 237 2.22 2.19 23.44
C GLY A 237 1.14 1.12 23.39
N PHE A 238 0.67 0.73 22.22
CA PHE A 238 -0.19 -0.46 22.08
C PHE A 238 0.61 -1.74 22.38
N PRO A 239 -0.04 -2.83 22.85
CA PRO A 239 0.62 -4.11 23.11
C PRO A 239 0.88 -4.86 21.80
N VAL A 240 1.63 -4.25 20.90
CA VAL A 240 1.92 -4.82 19.57
C VAL A 240 3.41 -4.83 19.28
N ASP A 241 3.81 -5.72 18.39
CA ASP A 241 5.16 -5.76 17.83
C ASP A 241 5.10 -6.01 16.32
N PHE A 242 6.23 -5.91 15.64
CA PHE A 242 6.34 -6.00 14.19
C PHE A 242 7.62 -6.71 13.77
N ALA A 243 7.55 -7.51 12.69
CA ALA A 243 8.70 -8.13 12.07
C ALA A 243 8.67 -8.01 10.55
N TYR A 244 9.86 -7.81 9.98
CA TYR A 244 10.09 -7.95 8.54
C TYR A 244 10.45 -9.41 8.25
N PRO A 245 9.70 -10.13 7.40
CA PRO A 245 10.11 -11.44 6.92
C PRO A 245 11.32 -11.31 5.98
N SER A 246 12.03 -12.39 5.74
CA SER A 246 13.19 -12.35 4.84
C SER A 246 12.78 -12.03 3.37
N MET A 247 11.63 -12.55 2.94
CA MET A 247 11.05 -12.25 1.62
C MET A 247 10.20 -10.98 1.66
N THR A 248 10.84 -9.86 1.99
CA THR A 248 10.28 -8.51 1.90
C THR A 248 11.16 -7.62 1.03
N ALA A 249 10.64 -6.44 0.67
CA ALA A 249 11.35 -5.37 -0.03
C ALA A 249 11.26 -4.08 0.78
N VAL A 250 12.23 -3.19 0.62
CA VAL A 250 12.17 -1.81 1.10
C VAL A 250 12.09 -0.90 -0.11
N VAL A 251 11.01 -0.16 -0.21
CA VAL A 251 10.72 0.73 -1.34
C VAL A 251 10.27 2.10 -0.86
N PRO A 252 10.39 3.16 -1.68
CA PRO A 252 9.93 4.48 -1.30
C PRO A 252 8.40 4.59 -1.30
N ALA A 253 7.88 5.37 -0.37
CA ALA A 253 6.61 6.07 -0.54
C ALA A 253 6.90 7.30 -1.40
N ASN A 254 6.09 7.55 -2.41
CA ASN A 254 6.36 8.56 -3.40
C ASN A 254 5.42 9.76 -3.29
N ILE A 255 5.93 10.91 -3.74
CA ILE A 255 5.19 12.15 -3.95
C ILE A 255 5.46 12.66 -5.37
N ALA A 256 4.43 13.11 -6.06
CA ALA A 256 4.52 13.60 -7.44
C ALA A 256 3.62 14.79 -7.68
N LEU A 257 4.06 15.66 -8.59
CA LEU A 257 3.26 16.72 -9.16
C LEU A 257 2.36 16.13 -10.25
N VAL A 258 1.05 16.35 -10.16
CA VAL A 258 0.09 15.85 -11.15
C VAL A 258 0.02 16.80 -12.33
N ALA A 259 0.12 16.28 -13.55
CA ALA A 259 -0.01 17.08 -14.76
C ALA A 259 -1.45 17.63 -14.90
N GLY A 260 -1.57 18.94 -15.03
CA GLY A 260 -2.84 19.64 -15.12
C GLY A 260 -3.47 20.02 -13.77
N GLY A 261 -2.71 20.00 -12.69
CA GLY A 261 -3.05 20.70 -11.44
C GLY A 261 -2.95 22.23 -11.62
N LYS A 262 -3.62 22.99 -10.76
CA LYS A 262 -3.70 24.47 -10.89
C LYS A 262 -2.62 25.22 -10.13
N ASN A 263 -2.13 24.66 -9.02
CA ASN A 263 -1.28 25.35 -8.06
C ASN A 263 0.13 24.75 -8.04
N THR A 264 0.76 24.70 -9.23
CA THR A 264 2.04 24.02 -9.47
C THR A 264 3.18 24.54 -8.57
N ASP A 265 3.32 25.86 -8.40
CA ASP A 265 4.43 26.45 -7.64
C ASP A 265 4.25 26.23 -6.14
N GLU A 266 3.04 26.35 -5.63
CA GLU A 266 2.69 26.05 -4.24
C GLU A 266 2.82 24.56 -3.95
N ALA A 267 2.41 23.71 -4.89
CA ALA A 267 2.54 22.26 -4.79
C ALA A 267 4.01 21.83 -4.71
N LYS A 268 4.89 22.42 -5.52
CA LYS A 268 6.35 22.20 -5.45
C LYS A 268 6.93 22.59 -4.09
N LYS A 269 6.48 23.70 -3.50
CA LYS A 269 6.90 24.10 -2.15
C LYS A 269 6.50 23.07 -1.09
N PHE A 270 5.28 22.53 -1.18
CA PHE A 270 4.85 21.46 -0.29
C PHE A 270 5.64 20.18 -0.50
N MET A 271 5.88 19.75 -1.74
CA MET A 271 6.72 18.59 -2.05
C MET A 271 8.13 18.75 -1.47
N ALA A 272 8.79 19.88 -1.71
CA ALA A 272 10.12 20.18 -1.16
C ALA A 272 10.13 20.17 0.37
N PHE A 273 9.09 20.72 1.01
CA PHE A 273 8.93 20.67 2.48
C PHE A 273 8.85 19.23 2.98
N THR A 274 8.09 18.35 2.36
CA THR A 274 7.95 16.96 2.80
C THR A 274 9.28 16.20 2.79
N MET A 275 10.20 16.56 1.91
CA MET A 275 11.53 15.97 1.77
C MET A 275 12.63 16.76 2.51
N SER A 276 12.33 17.90 3.10
CA SER A 276 13.28 18.70 3.91
C SER A 276 13.62 18.01 5.23
N THR A 277 14.72 18.42 5.88
CA THR A 277 15.09 17.91 7.21
C THR A 277 13.94 18.03 8.21
N GLU A 278 13.20 19.12 8.19
CA GLU A 278 12.03 19.32 9.07
C GLU A 278 10.88 18.37 8.71
N GLY A 279 10.53 18.27 7.44
CA GLY A 279 9.50 17.33 6.98
C GLY A 279 9.88 15.88 7.30
N GLN A 280 11.15 15.52 7.16
CA GLN A 280 11.64 14.18 7.50
C GLN A 280 11.67 13.92 9.01
N GLN A 281 11.89 14.96 9.83
CA GLN A 281 11.82 14.83 11.28
C GLN A 281 10.40 14.49 11.77
N LEU A 282 9.34 14.94 11.08
CA LEU A 282 7.94 14.60 11.40
C LEU A 282 7.66 13.09 11.30
N LEU A 283 8.43 12.37 10.49
CA LEU A 283 8.26 10.92 10.32
C LEU A 283 8.51 10.13 11.61
N PHE A 284 9.25 10.69 12.56
CA PHE A 284 9.51 10.07 13.87
C PHE A 284 8.41 10.31 14.92
N ASP A 285 7.38 11.09 14.59
CA ASP A 285 6.22 11.18 15.49
C ASP A 285 5.67 9.78 15.77
N PRO A 286 5.45 9.38 17.03
CA PRO A 286 4.98 8.02 17.38
C PRO A 286 3.71 7.58 16.64
N LYS A 287 2.84 8.52 16.28
CA LYS A 287 1.60 8.24 15.53
C LYS A 287 1.83 8.07 14.02
N ILE A 288 2.99 8.49 13.52
CA ILE A 288 3.38 8.42 12.11
C ILE A 288 4.34 7.26 11.88
N SER A 289 5.45 7.24 12.61
CA SER A 289 6.47 6.19 12.70
C SER A 289 6.93 5.64 11.34
N ARG A 290 7.34 6.52 10.43
CA ARG A 290 7.87 6.12 9.11
C ARG A 290 9.38 6.17 9.05
N LEU A 291 9.96 5.43 8.12
CA LEU A 291 11.39 5.45 7.85
C LEU A 291 11.72 6.65 6.94
N PRO A 292 12.62 7.57 7.36
CA PRO A 292 13.01 8.72 6.56
C PRO A 292 13.91 8.33 5.39
N ILE A 293 13.90 9.17 4.35
CA ILE A 293 14.84 9.06 3.22
C ILE A 293 16.20 9.68 3.54
N LEU A 294 16.24 10.65 4.45
CA LEU A 294 17.50 11.30 4.83
C LEU A 294 18.33 10.43 5.76
N PRO A 295 19.68 10.53 5.68
CA PRO A 295 20.57 9.82 6.61
C PRO A 295 20.31 10.20 8.07
N TYR A 296 20.36 9.23 8.98
CA TYR A 296 20.07 9.43 10.40
C TYR A 296 21.00 10.40 11.11
N ASN A 297 22.23 10.59 10.63
CA ASN A 297 23.14 11.61 11.14
C ASN A 297 22.68 13.05 10.87
N THR A 298 21.72 13.26 9.98
CA THR A 298 21.11 14.57 9.69
C THR A 298 19.79 14.79 10.45
N LEU A 299 19.33 13.78 11.19
CA LEU A 299 18.04 13.75 11.88
C LEU A 299 18.22 13.39 13.36
N LYS A 300 17.21 13.70 14.17
CA LYS A 300 17.13 13.29 15.56
C LYS A 300 16.27 12.03 15.69
N ALA A 301 16.82 10.88 15.28
CA ALA A 301 16.11 9.62 15.34
C ALA A 301 15.94 9.16 16.81
N PRO A 302 14.77 8.60 17.17
CA PRO A 302 14.59 7.96 18.48
C PRO A 302 15.56 6.78 18.67
N ALA A 303 15.91 6.49 19.91
CA ALA A 303 16.74 5.33 20.23
C ALA A 303 16.07 4.03 19.75
N ASN A 304 16.85 3.14 19.14
CA ASN A 304 16.39 1.85 18.61
C ASN A 304 15.33 1.94 17.49
N TYR A 305 15.21 3.11 16.86
CA TYR A 305 14.34 3.23 15.67
C TYR A 305 14.95 2.46 14.49
N PRO A 306 14.15 1.71 13.71
CA PRO A 306 14.68 0.90 12.61
C PRO A 306 15.45 1.75 11.60
N ASN A 307 16.67 1.34 11.28
CA ASN A 307 17.45 1.99 10.23
C ASN A 307 17.07 1.39 8.88
N PRO A 308 16.55 2.19 7.91
CA PRO A 308 16.08 1.68 6.62
C PRO A 308 17.18 0.99 5.81
N GLN A 309 18.45 1.41 5.93
CA GLN A 309 19.57 0.76 5.25
C GLN A 309 19.81 -0.66 5.78
N GLU A 310 19.70 -0.86 7.10
CA GLU A 310 19.86 -2.17 7.71
C GLU A 310 18.68 -3.11 7.40
N VAL A 311 17.46 -2.55 7.31
CA VAL A 311 16.28 -3.31 6.86
C VAL A 311 16.46 -3.73 5.40
N ALA A 312 16.88 -2.81 4.52
CA ALA A 312 17.09 -3.08 3.10
C ALA A 312 18.19 -4.13 2.84
N LYS A 313 19.26 -4.15 3.65
CA LYS A 313 20.31 -5.19 3.54
C LYS A 313 19.80 -6.61 3.83
N ARG A 314 18.79 -6.74 4.69
CA ARG A 314 18.21 -8.05 5.07
C ARG A 314 17.07 -8.48 4.17
N ALA A 315 16.43 -7.55 3.50
CA ALA A 315 15.36 -7.81 2.55
C ALA A 315 15.89 -8.52 1.30
N LYS A 316 15.35 -9.70 0.99
CA LYS A 316 15.83 -10.53 -0.14
C LYS A 316 15.17 -10.20 -1.47
N VAL A 317 14.03 -9.51 -1.45
CA VAL A 317 13.30 -9.17 -2.68
C VAL A 317 13.84 -7.87 -3.25
N GLN A 318 14.33 -7.95 -4.48
CA GLN A 318 14.59 -6.77 -5.30
C GLN A 318 13.31 -6.43 -6.04
N PHE A 319 12.57 -5.47 -5.51
CA PHE A 319 11.26 -5.12 -6.06
C PHE A 319 11.40 -4.48 -7.45
N ASP A 320 10.66 -5.03 -8.41
CA ASP A 320 10.54 -4.52 -9.77
C ASP A 320 9.18 -3.82 -9.93
N ALA A 321 9.21 -2.48 -9.97
CA ALA A 321 8.01 -1.66 -10.09
C ALA A 321 7.37 -1.75 -11.48
N ASP A 322 8.18 -1.93 -12.53
CA ASP A 322 7.70 -2.11 -13.90
C ASP A 322 6.91 -3.42 -14.03
N LEU A 323 7.43 -4.50 -13.45
CA LEU A 323 6.73 -5.78 -13.40
C LEU A 323 5.43 -5.68 -12.60
N SER A 324 5.47 -5.00 -11.45
CA SER A 324 4.27 -4.76 -10.62
C SER A 324 3.23 -3.94 -11.39
N GLU A 325 3.65 -2.87 -12.07
CA GLU A 325 2.77 -2.07 -12.94
C GLU A 325 2.15 -2.91 -14.05
N ALA A 326 2.98 -3.70 -14.75
CA ALA A 326 2.54 -4.50 -15.88
C ALA A 326 1.37 -5.43 -15.54
N ARG A 327 1.37 -6.02 -14.35
CA ARG A 327 0.37 -6.98 -13.89
C ARG A 327 -0.57 -6.48 -12.77
N TYR A 328 -0.53 -5.17 -12.49
CA TYR A 328 -1.29 -4.52 -11.41
C TYR A 328 -2.77 -4.91 -11.42
N GLN A 329 -3.44 -4.74 -12.56
CA GLN A 329 -4.87 -5.00 -12.69
C GLN A 329 -5.21 -6.49 -12.62
N VAL A 330 -4.35 -7.36 -13.14
CA VAL A 330 -4.53 -8.82 -13.07
C VAL A 330 -4.44 -9.29 -11.62
N VAL A 331 -3.42 -8.85 -10.87
CA VAL A 331 -3.23 -9.21 -9.47
C VAL A 331 -4.39 -8.71 -8.60
N THR A 332 -4.84 -7.48 -8.80
CA THR A 332 -5.98 -6.93 -8.06
C THR A 332 -7.27 -7.69 -8.34
N SER A 333 -7.58 -7.97 -9.61
CA SER A 333 -8.76 -8.75 -9.99
C SER A 333 -8.68 -10.18 -9.47
N MET A 334 -7.56 -10.86 -9.65
CA MET A 334 -7.40 -12.23 -9.17
C MET A 334 -7.58 -12.34 -7.65
N PHE A 335 -6.95 -11.45 -6.89
CA PHE A 335 -7.09 -11.44 -5.44
C PHE A 335 -8.54 -11.25 -5.02
N ASP A 336 -9.26 -10.35 -5.66
CA ASP A 336 -10.67 -10.14 -5.35
C ASP A 336 -11.53 -11.36 -5.69
N GLN A 337 -11.34 -11.97 -6.86
CA GLN A 337 -12.16 -13.11 -7.29
C GLN A 337 -11.82 -14.42 -6.56
N MET A 338 -10.57 -14.60 -6.15
CA MET A 338 -10.14 -15.83 -5.48
C MET A 338 -10.17 -15.73 -3.95
N VAL A 339 -9.98 -14.51 -3.40
CA VAL A 339 -9.86 -14.31 -1.95
C VAL A 339 -10.98 -13.43 -1.40
N THR A 340 -11.05 -12.16 -1.82
CA THR A 340 -11.96 -11.19 -1.19
C THR A 340 -13.42 -11.64 -1.24
N PHE A 341 -13.90 -12.07 -2.40
CA PHE A 341 -15.28 -12.48 -2.63
C PHE A 341 -15.54 -13.97 -2.33
N ARG A 342 -14.48 -14.75 -2.10
CA ARG A 342 -14.56 -16.20 -1.83
C ARG A 342 -13.88 -16.60 -0.52
N LEU A 343 -13.71 -15.63 0.39
CA LEU A 343 -13.02 -15.86 1.65
C LEU A 343 -13.64 -17.00 2.46
N LYS A 344 -14.97 -17.05 2.54
CA LYS A 344 -15.68 -18.09 3.31
C LYS A 344 -15.45 -19.49 2.75
N GLU A 345 -15.51 -19.64 1.44
CA GLU A 345 -15.26 -20.90 0.76
C GLU A 345 -13.80 -21.33 0.90
N LEU A 346 -12.84 -20.41 0.77
CA LEU A 346 -11.41 -20.67 0.97
C LEU A 346 -11.12 -21.07 2.43
N GLN A 347 -11.71 -20.37 3.41
CA GLN A 347 -11.60 -20.73 4.83
C GLN A 347 -12.16 -22.13 5.10
N ALA A 348 -13.33 -22.49 4.54
CA ALA A 348 -13.92 -23.81 4.71
C ALA A 348 -13.01 -24.91 4.16
N ALA A 349 -12.46 -24.74 2.96
CA ALA A 349 -11.49 -25.64 2.35
C ALA A 349 -10.24 -25.80 3.23
N THR A 350 -9.67 -24.68 3.68
CA THR A 350 -8.46 -24.66 4.52
C THR A 350 -8.69 -25.34 5.86
N LYS A 351 -9.83 -25.10 6.50
CA LYS A 351 -10.20 -25.76 7.76
C LYS A 351 -10.28 -27.29 7.61
N ALA A 352 -10.92 -27.75 6.53
CA ALA A 352 -11.00 -29.18 6.22
C ALA A 352 -9.61 -29.79 5.93
N ILE A 353 -8.77 -29.07 5.15
CA ILE A 353 -7.40 -29.48 4.85
C ILE A 353 -6.57 -29.61 6.15
N HIS A 354 -6.65 -28.63 7.05
CA HIS A 354 -5.94 -28.68 8.33
C HIS A 354 -6.40 -29.86 9.21
N ALA A 355 -7.71 -30.12 9.25
CA ALA A 355 -8.26 -31.25 9.98
C ALA A 355 -7.80 -32.62 9.41
N ALA A 356 -7.83 -32.76 8.08
CA ALA A 356 -7.35 -33.97 7.41
C ALA A 356 -5.84 -34.18 7.61
N ASP A 357 -5.06 -33.11 7.50
CA ASP A 357 -3.60 -33.14 7.71
C ASP A 357 -3.24 -33.60 9.13
N LYS A 358 -3.94 -33.08 10.15
CA LYS A 358 -3.76 -33.53 11.53
C LYS A 358 -4.09 -35.03 11.65
N LYS A 359 -5.24 -35.45 11.13
CA LYS A 359 -5.68 -36.85 11.24
C LYS A 359 -4.73 -37.82 10.55
N LEU A 360 -4.24 -37.45 9.35
CA LEU A 360 -3.30 -38.29 8.59
C LEU A 360 -1.88 -38.31 9.20
N ARG A 361 -1.50 -37.30 9.98
CA ARG A 361 -0.27 -37.36 10.80
C ARG A 361 -0.42 -38.36 11.96
N ASP A 362 -1.59 -38.38 12.61
CA ASP A 362 -1.88 -39.29 13.75
C ASP A 362 -2.08 -40.71 13.24
N LYS A 363 -2.74 -40.91 12.09
CA LYS A 363 -3.04 -42.17 11.45
C LYS A 363 -2.76 -42.11 9.94
N PRO A 364 -1.54 -42.41 9.47
CA PRO A 364 -1.18 -42.37 8.08
C PRO A 364 -2.05 -43.30 7.21
N ASN A 365 -2.52 -42.78 6.08
CA ASN A 365 -3.32 -43.49 5.08
C ASN A 365 -2.95 -43.01 3.68
N ALA A 366 -2.49 -43.91 2.79
CA ALA A 366 -2.02 -43.53 1.45
C ALA A 366 -3.12 -42.89 0.60
N LYS A 367 -4.33 -43.48 0.61
CA LYS A 367 -5.47 -42.92 -0.14
C LYS A 367 -5.92 -41.57 0.43
N GLY A 368 -5.93 -41.45 1.77
CA GLY A 368 -6.22 -40.19 2.43
C GLY A 368 -5.19 -39.12 2.06
N THR A 369 -3.91 -39.46 2.01
CA THR A 369 -2.85 -38.54 1.59
C THR A 369 -3.01 -38.09 0.14
N GLU A 370 -3.40 -38.99 -0.77
CA GLU A 370 -3.69 -38.66 -2.16
C GLU A 370 -4.87 -37.66 -2.27
N LEU A 371 -5.98 -37.93 -1.58
CA LEU A 371 -7.14 -37.03 -1.55
C LEU A 371 -6.79 -35.66 -0.96
N LEU A 372 -6.01 -35.62 0.12
CA LEU A 372 -5.53 -34.39 0.73
C LEU A 372 -4.65 -33.58 -0.23
N ASN A 373 -3.77 -34.21 -0.99
CA ASN A 373 -2.94 -33.55 -2.00
C ASN A 373 -3.79 -32.98 -3.13
N GLN A 374 -4.82 -33.69 -3.59
CA GLN A 374 -5.79 -33.18 -4.55
C GLN A 374 -6.55 -31.98 -3.99
N ALA A 375 -6.98 -32.02 -2.72
CA ALA A 375 -7.64 -30.91 -2.05
C ALA A 375 -6.74 -29.67 -1.99
N ARG A 376 -5.47 -29.83 -1.61
CA ARG A 376 -4.48 -28.73 -1.58
C ARG A 376 -4.26 -28.13 -2.95
N SER A 377 -4.14 -28.98 -3.99
CA SER A 377 -3.99 -28.50 -5.37
C SER A 377 -5.17 -27.65 -5.82
N LEU A 378 -6.40 -28.07 -5.52
CA LEU A 378 -7.61 -27.29 -5.85
C LEU A 378 -7.69 -25.98 -5.08
N ALA A 379 -7.37 -25.99 -3.78
CA ALA A 379 -7.52 -24.83 -2.91
C ALA A 379 -6.42 -23.77 -3.12
N TYR A 380 -5.20 -24.19 -3.48
CA TYR A 380 -4.02 -23.32 -3.39
C TYR A 380 -3.28 -23.12 -4.72
N THR A 381 -3.89 -23.49 -5.85
CA THR A 381 -3.34 -23.19 -7.17
C THR A 381 -4.00 -21.95 -7.77
N SER A 382 -3.19 -21.06 -8.30
CA SER A 382 -3.64 -19.89 -9.06
C SER A 382 -4.47 -20.31 -10.29
N LEU A 383 -5.55 -19.56 -10.58
CA LEU A 383 -6.36 -19.74 -11.79
C LEU A 383 -5.70 -19.18 -13.05
N VAL A 384 -4.70 -18.31 -12.88
CA VAL A 384 -3.90 -17.73 -13.96
C VAL A 384 -2.46 -18.17 -13.77
N GLY A 385 -1.92 -18.90 -14.70
CA GLY A 385 -0.53 -19.39 -14.65
C GLY A 385 0.49 -18.32 -15.03
N GLU A 386 1.76 -18.56 -14.71
CA GLU A 386 2.86 -17.65 -15.00
C GLU A 386 2.97 -17.31 -16.50
N ALA A 387 2.66 -18.26 -17.39
CA ALA A 387 2.69 -18.03 -18.83
C ALA A 387 1.74 -16.92 -19.29
N ASN A 388 0.55 -16.84 -18.68
CA ASN A 388 -0.43 -15.80 -19.01
C ASN A 388 0.07 -14.39 -18.61
N VAL A 389 0.70 -14.26 -17.44
CA VAL A 389 1.19 -12.94 -16.96
C VAL A 389 2.52 -12.53 -17.60
N LYS A 390 3.13 -13.39 -18.41
CA LYS A 390 4.23 -13.09 -19.33
C LYS A 390 3.74 -12.73 -20.74
N ASP A 391 2.47 -12.98 -21.04
CA ASP A 391 1.85 -12.65 -22.32
C ASP A 391 1.32 -11.21 -22.31
N ASN A 392 1.92 -10.38 -23.16
CA ASN A 392 1.51 -8.97 -23.27
C ASN A 392 0.08 -8.81 -23.81
N GLU A 393 -0.41 -9.69 -24.69
CA GLU A 393 -1.77 -9.62 -25.20
C GLU A 393 -2.79 -9.85 -24.08
N PHE A 394 -2.50 -10.83 -23.21
CA PHE A 394 -3.31 -11.07 -22.01
C PHE A 394 -3.32 -9.86 -21.07
N LEU A 395 -2.17 -9.27 -20.77
CA LEU A 395 -2.05 -8.11 -19.88
C LEU A 395 -2.74 -6.87 -20.45
N GLU A 396 -2.66 -6.66 -21.76
CA GLU A 396 -3.28 -5.51 -22.44
C GLU A 396 -4.82 -5.49 -22.28
N VAL A 397 -5.47 -6.65 -22.15
CA VAL A 397 -6.92 -6.70 -21.89
C VAL A 397 -7.26 -5.97 -20.59
N PHE A 398 -6.42 -6.10 -19.56
CA PHE A 398 -6.63 -5.46 -18.25
C PHE A 398 -6.25 -3.99 -18.20
N ARG A 399 -5.39 -3.52 -19.11
CA ARG A 399 -4.98 -2.11 -19.24
C ARG A 399 -5.99 -1.24 -19.97
N LYS A 400 -6.89 -1.86 -20.75
CA LYS A 400 -7.91 -1.15 -21.52
C LYS A 400 -8.87 -0.39 -20.62
N ASN A 401 -9.46 0.67 -21.16
CA ASN A 401 -10.39 1.51 -20.42
C ASN A 401 -11.71 0.76 -20.13
N ARG A 402 -11.99 0.51 -18.87
CA ARG A 402 -13.24 -0.16 -18.40
C ARG A 402 -14.53 0.63 -18.69
N ARG A 403 -14.46 1.89 -19.11
CA ARG A 403 -15.64 2.65 -19.59
C ARG A 403 -16.11 2.22 -20.98
N ASP A 404 -15.25 1.60 -21.78
CA ASP A 404 -15.66 0.93 -23.00
C ASP A 404 -16.54 -0.26 -22.64
N VAL A 405 -17.76 -0.30 -23.20
CA VAL A 405 -18.77 -1.33 -22.88
C VAL A 405 -18.28 -2.73 -23.24
N ALA A 406 -17.60 -2.89 -24.38
CA ALA A 406 -17.08 -4.18 -24.81
C ALA A 406 -15.95 -4.67 -23.89
N VAL A 407 -15.04 -3.77 -23.52
CA VAL A 407 -13.95 -4.04 -22.57
C VAL A 407 -14.51 -4.39 -21.19
N SER A 408 -15.45 -3.60 -20.69
CA SER A 408 -16.11 -3.86 -19.40
C SER A 408 -16.77 -5.23 -19.36
N LYS A 409 -17.53 -5.58 -20.42
CA LYS A 409 -18.18 -6.89 -20.54
C LYS A 409 -17.16 -8.05 -20.57
N GLN A 410 -16.07 -7.89 -21.33
CA GLN A 410 -15.01 -8.89 -21.42
C GLN A 410 -14.35 -9.13 -20.05
N LEU A 411 -13.95 -8.06 -19.35
CA LEU A 411 -13.30 -8.15 -18.05
C LEU A 411 -14.25 -8.71 -16.98
N THR A 412 -15.50 -8.25 -16.95
CA THR A 412 -16.52 -8.78 -16.02
C THR A 412 -16.74 -10.27 -16.25
N GLY A 413 -16.85 -10.72 -17.50
CA GLY A 413 -17.01 -12.14 -17.82
C GLY A 413 -15.81 -12.99 -17.37
N LEU A 414 -14.59 -12.47 -17.49
CA LEU A 414 -13.39 -13.13 -17.02
C LEU A 414 -13.36 -13.23 -15.47
N GLU A 415 -13.68 -12.15 -14.80
CA GLU A 415 -13.76 -12.06 -13.35
C GLU A 415 -14.84 -12.99 -12.76
N GLU A 416 -16.02 -13.05 -13.38
CA GLU A 416 -17.10 -13.98 -13.00
C GLU A 416 -16.69 -15.44 -13.19
N MET A 417 -16.00 -15.75 -14.28
CA MET A 417 -15.45 -17.09 -14.53
C MET A 417 -14.43 -17.48 -13.44
N TRP A 418 -13.50 -16.60 -13.10
CA TRP A 418 -12.53 -16.86 -12.02
C TRP A 418 -13.22 -17.05 -10.67
N SER A 419 -14.17 -16.18 -10.35
CA SER A 419 -14.94 -16.26 -9.11
C SER A 419 -15.72 -17.57 -8.98
N SER A 420 -16.37 -17.99 -10.07
CA SER A 420 -17.13 -19.25 -10.10
C SER A 420 -16.20 -20.46 -10.01
N LYS A 421 -15.07 -20.43 -10.71
CA LYS A 421 -14.08 -21.51 -10.67
C LYS A 421 -13.39 -21.63 -9.31
N ALA A 422 -13.06 -20.51 -8.68
CA ALA A 422 -12.51 -20.50 -7.32
C ALA A 422 -13.48 -21.14 -6.33
N ARG A 423 -14.77 -20.76 -6.36
CA ARG A 423 -15.81 -21.37 -5.53
C ARG A 423 -15.90 -22.87 -5.72
N GLU A 424 -16.04 -23.33 -6.99
CA GLU A 424 -16.10 -24.77 -7.32
C GLU A 424 -14.89 -25.54 -6.76
N ASN A 425 -13.69 -24.98 -6.98
CA ASN A 425 -12.45 -25.58 -6.51
C ASN A 425 -12.41 -25.68 -4.98
N TYR A 426 -12.80 -24.62 -4.26
CA TYR A 426 -12.79 -24.62 -2.79
C TYR A 426 -13.83 -25.58 -2.20
N GLU A 427 -15.06 -25.61 -2.75
CA GLU A 427 -16.09 -26.56 -2.32
C GLU A 427 -15.65 -28.02 -2.56
N ARG A 428 -15.02 -28.29 -3.69
CA ARG A 428 -14.48 -29.63 -4.00
C ARG A 428 -13.29 -29.98 -3.12
N ALA A 429 -12.40 -29.02 -2.86
CA ALA A 429 -11.27 -29.20 -1.95
C ALA A 429 -11.71 -29.55 -0.54
N ALA A 430 -12.73 -28.86 -0.01
CA ALA A 430 -13.30 -29.17 1.29
C ALA A 430 -13.83 -30.61 1.35
N LYS A 431 -14.62 -31.03 0.35
CA LYS A 431 -15.16 -32.41 0.27
C LYS A 431 -14.07 -33.49 0.21
N LEU A 432 -13.02 -33.26 -0.61
CA LEU A 432 -11.90 -34.21 -0.69
C LEU A 432 -11.11 -34.30 0.62
N ALA A 433 -10.90 -33.18 1.29
CA ALA A 433 -10.24 -33.14 2.60
C ALA A 433 -11.07 -33.83 3.67
N GLU A 434 -12.39 -33.64 3.69
CA GLU A 434 -13.32 -34.37 4.59
C GLU A 434 -13.27 -35.87 4.34
N GLN A 435 -13.29 -36.31 3.08
CA GLN A 435 -13.13 -37.73 2.71
C GLN A 435 -11.76 -38.27 3.17
N ALA A 436 -10.67 -37.49 2.97
CA ALA A 436 -9.34 -37.88 3.45
C ALA A 436 -9.31 -38.06 4.97
N ALA A 437 -10.00 -37.21 5.71
CA ALA A 437 -10.09 -37.29 7.17
C ALA A 437 -10.97 -38.46 7.66
N SER A 438 -11.83 -39.00 6.83
CA SER A 438 -12.72 -40.15 7.21
C SER A 438 -12.05 -41.50 7.08
N LEU A 439 -10.87 -41.56 6.42
CA LEU A 439 -10.08 -42.79 6.22
C LEU A 439 -9.11 -43.04 7.38
#